data_600808d9dec6ac3c0080c503b19312b8
#
_entry.id   600808d9dec6ac3c0080c503b19312b8
#
_cell.length_a   1.000
_cell.length_b   1.000
_cell.length_c   1.000
_cell.angle_alpha   90.00
_cell.angle_beta   90.00
_cell.angle_gamma   90.00
#
_symmetry.space_group_name_H-M   'P 1'
#
loop_
_entity.id
_entity.type
_entity.pdbx_description
1 polymer ?
#
loop_
_entity_poly.entity_id
_entity_poly.type
_entity_poly.pdbx_seq_one_letter_code
_entity_poly.pdbx_strand_id
1 'polypeptide(L)'
;MAVPSAAWRFAIPSSSPAADIMKHMKIGSVFAALALAGAMSAQVATQANSQYQTQQGRQAMAAGLGSPGRDAFEKPRDVVLAMALQKGMTVADVGTGIGYMLPFLSRAVGPDGHVIAEDIFDDFLASAKQRAQNQNLAHVTFVKGTETDPSLPEGAVDEVLALDVYHHFDYPEKMLAGIHKALKPGGKLVVVEYYKRPEAMPNGRALTHIRLDMPDVIKEIEANHFHLLSEMEHIKDSQYILILEKR
;
A
#
# COMPACT_ATOMS: atom_id res chain seq x y z
N MET A 1 13.92 -84.71 -32.12
CA MET A 1 13.95 -84.61 -30.67
C MET A 1 13.54 -83.19 -30.32
N ALA A 2 12.29 -83.03 -29.87
CA ALA A 2 11.72 -81.75 -29.54
C ALA A 2 11.73 -81.55 -28.01
N VAL A 3 12.22 -80.42 -27.52
CA VAL A 3 12.16 -80.03 -26.10
C VAL A 3 11.02 -79.02 -25.93
N PRO A 4 10.10 -79.19 -24.98
CA PRO A 4 8.97 -78.26 -24.80
C PRO A 4 9.41 -77.04 -24.02
N SER A 5 8.98 -75.88 -24.50
CA SER A 5 9.13 -74.61 -23.84
C SER A 5 8.05 -74.41 -22.73
N ALA A 6 8.46 -74.25 -21.49
CA ALA A 6 7.59 -73.90 -20.38
C ALA A 6 7.36 -72.36 -20.35
N ALA A 7 6.12 -71.94 -20.56
CA ALA A 7 5.72 -70.60 -20.45
C ALA A 7 5.41 -70.26 -18.96
N TRP A 8 6.22 -69.43 -18.32
CA TRP A 8 5.94 -68.88 -17.02
C TRP A 8 5.06 -67.63 -17.19
N ARG A 9 3.83 -67.70 -16.72
CA ARG A 9 2.95 -66.53 -16.59
C ARG A 9 3.27 -65.86 -15.25
N PHE A 10 3.87 -64.67 -15.28
CA PHE A 10 3.93 -63.82 -14.12
C PHE A 10 2.64 -63.02 -14.02
N ALA A 11 1.89 -63.21 -12.95
CA ALA A 11 0.77 -62.36 -12.57
C ALA A 11 1.34 -61.05 -12.04
N ILE A 12 0.96 -59.92 -12.64
CA ILE A 12 1.27 -58.58 -12.17
C ILE A 12 0.23 -58.25 -11.12
N PRO A 13 0.60 -57.93 -9.85
CA PRO A 13 -0.36 -57.44 -8.89
C PRO A 13 -0.74 -55.99 -9.24
N SER A 14 -2.02 -55.78 -9.52
CA SER A 14 -2.64 -54.48 -9.77
C SER A 14 -2.92 -53.77 -8.44
N SER A 15 -1.92 -53.11 -7.88
CA SER A 15 -2.15 -51.98 -6.97
C SER A 15 -0.83 -51.23 -6.76
N SER A 16 -0.74 -50.08 -7.39
CA SER A 16 0.37 -49.14 -7.15
C SER A 16 0.12 -48.41 -5.83
N PRO A 17 1.08 -48.39 -4.89
CA PRO A 17 0.95 -47.69 -3.63
C PRO A 17 0.91 -46.17 -3.79
N ALA A 18 1.12 -45.63 -5.00
CA ALA A 18 1.13 -44.22 -5.26
C ALA A 18 -0.27 -43.56 -5.31
N ALA A 19 -1.33 -44.35 -5.52
CA ALA A 19 -2.70 -43.80 -5.61
C ALA A 19 -3.36 -43.52 -4.24
N ASP A 20 -2.88 -44.16 -3.18
CA ASP A 20 -3.45 -43.98 -1.84
C ASP A 20 -2.85 -42.82 -1.04
N ILE A 21 -1.67 -42.31 -1.43
CA ILE A 21 -1.05 -41.15 -0.74
C ILE A 21 -1.74 -39.85 -1.13
N MET A 22 -2.37 -39.77 -2.31
CA MET A 22 -3.07 -38.54 -2.76
C MET A 22 -4.49 -38.39 -2.22
N LYS A 23 -5.07 -39.42 -1.59
CA LYS A 23 -6.45 -39.37 -1.05
C LYS A 23 -6.57 -38.77 0.37
N HIS A 24 -5.46 -38.48 1.03
CA HIS A 24 -5.44 -37.91 2.38
C HIS A 24 -4.63 -36.63 2.53
N MET A 25 -4.30 -35.95 1.41
CA MET A 25 -3.82 -34.58 1.50
C MET A 25 -5.01 -33.68 1.85
N LYS A 26 -5.19 -33.48 3.14
CA LYS A 26 -6.25 -32.64 3.72
C LYS A 26 -6.15 -31.24 3.12
N ILE A 27 -7.23 -30.83 2.45
CA ILE A 27 -7.47 -29.43 1.97
C ILE A 27 -7.18 -28.39 3.07
N GLY A 28 -7.14 -28.77 4.33
CA GLY A 28 -6.82 -27.91 5.46
C GLY A 28 -5.37 -27.36 5.50
N SER A 29 -4.39 -28.01 4.86
CA SER A 29 -2.98 -27.53 4.93
C SER A 29 -2.69 -26.36 4.00
N VAL A 30 -3.42 -26.24 2.89
CA VAL A 30 -3.27 -25.10 1.95
C VAL A 30 -3.93 -23.85 2.53
N PHE A 31 -5.07 -23.99 3.19
CA PHE A 31 -5.73 -22.86 3.87
C PHE A 31 -4.96 -22.38 5.11
N ALA A 32 -4.29 -23.28 5.84
CA ALA A 32 -3.43 -22.90 6.95
C ALA A 32 -2.18 -22.13 6.53
N ALA A 33 -1.58 -22.47 5.36
CA ALA A 33 -0.41 -21.76 4.83
C ALA A 33 -0.77 -20.35 4.32
N LEU A 34 -1.94 -20.19 3.65
CA LEU A 34 -2.43 -18.86 3.24
C LEU A 34 -2.83 -18.00 4.44
N ALA A 35 -3.44 -18.59 5.47
CA ALA A 35 -3.80 -17.87 6.69
C ALA A 35 -2.55 -17.43 7.48
N LEU A 36 -1.47 -18.25 7.46
CA LEU A 36 -0.22 -17.88 8.11
C LEU A 36 0.51 -16.74 7.39
N ALA A 37 0.49 -16.72 6.04
CA ALA A 37 1.08 -15.63 5.26
C ALA A 37 0.34 -14.30 5.48
N GLY A 38 -1.00 -14.34 5.55
CA GLY A 38 -1.82 -13.17 5.88
C GLY A 38 -1.60 -12.66 7.31
N ALA A 39 -1.45 -13.57 8.28
CA ALA A 39 -1.15 -13.22 9.67
C ALA A 39 0.25 -12.60 9.84
N MET A 40 1.25 -13.06 9.08
CA MET A 40 2.60 -12.47 9.10
C MET A 40 2.61 -11.05 8.50
N SER A 41 1.85 -10.78 7.45
CA SER A 41 1.72 -9.43 6.87
C SER A 41 1.05 -8.46 7.84
N ALA A 42 -0.02 -8.88 8.52
CA ALA A 42 -0.68 -8.10 9.57
C ALA A 42 0.25 -7.83 10.76
N GLN A 43 1.10 -8.80 11.15
CA GLN A 43 2.07 -8.60 12.23
C GLN A 43 3.09 -7.49 11.92
N VAL A 44 3.55 -7.36 10.68
CA VAL A 44 4.52 -6.32 10.30
C VAL A 44 3.87 -4.94 10.29
N ALA A 45 2.65 -4.80 9.82
CA ALA A 45 1.91 -3.54 9.86
C ALA A 45 1.55 -3.15 11.29
N THR A 46 1.11 -4.09 12.13
CA THR A 46 0.85 -3.87 13.55
C THR A 46 2.10 -3.35 14.28
N GLN A 47 3.29 -3.87 13.96
CA GLN A 47 4.54 -3.37 14.53
C GLN A 47 4.86 -1.95 14.04
N ALA A 48 4.71 -1.68 12.75
CA ALA A 48 4.88 -0.34 12.18
C ALA A 48 3.91 0.66 12.82
N ASN A 49 2.67 0.22 13.09
CA ASN A 49 1.61 1.02 13.68
C ASN A 49 1.69 1.17 15.20
N SER A 50 2.61 0.50 15.88
CA SER A 50 2.65 0.45 17.35
C SER A 50 2.73 1.84 18.01
N GLN A 51 3.46 2.79 17.43
CA GLN A 51 3.59 4.15 17.93
C GLN A 51 2.31 4.99 17.71
N TYR A 52 1.46 4.62 16.75
CA TYR A 52 0.21 5.33 16.47
C TYR A 52 -0.94 4.92 17.40
N GLN A 53 -0.80 3.83 18.17
CA GLN A 53 -1.84 3.31 19.05
C GLN A 53 -2.17 4.26 20.22
N THR A 54 -1.25 5.13 20.61
CA THR A 54 -1.46 6.08 21.70
C THR A 54 -1.43 7.52 21.23
N GLN A 55 -2.20 8.39 21.86
CA GLN A 55 -2.18 9.82 21.55
C GLN A 55 -0.78 10.43 21.72
N GLN A 56 -0.05 10.03 22.76
CA GLN A 56 1.32 10.50 22.98
C GLN A 56 2.26 10.07 21.86
N GLY A 57 2.14 8.82 21.37
CA GLY A 57 2.91 8.34 20.25
C GLY A 57 2.61 9.13 18.97
N ARG A 58 1.33 9.36 18.66
CA ARG A 58 0.92 10.19 17.51
C ARG A 58 1.42 11.62 17.60
N GLN A 59 1.42 12.24 18.80
CA GLN A 59 2.00 13.57 19.02
C GLN A 59 3.50 13.60 18.74
N ALA A 60 4.24 12.57 19.16
CA ALA A 60 5.67 12.43 18.86
C ALA A 60 5.92 12.27 17.35
N MET A 61 5.09 11.45 16.67
CA MET A 61 5.14 11.32 15.21
C MET A 61 4.81 12.64 14.50
N ALA A 62 3.77 13.35 14.93
CA ALA A 62 3.39 14.66 14.37
C ALA A 62 4.55 15.67 14.43
N ALA A 63 5.31 15.68 15.52
CA ALA A 63 6.48 16.56 15.67
C ALA A 63 7.56 16.23 14.60
N GLY A 64 7.83 14.96 14.36
CA GLY A 64 8.73 14.50 13.30
C GLY A 64 8.24 14.86 11.89
N LEU A 65 6.96 14.59 11.61
CA LEU A 65 6.30 14.89 10.34
C LEU A 65 6.27 16.39 10.03
N GLY A 66 6.28 17.25 11.05
CA GLY A 66 6.32 18.71 10.92
C GLY A 66 7.72 19.32 10.91
N SER A 67 8.79 18.52 10.87
CA SER A 67 10.14 19.04 10.98
C SER A 67 10.51 19.96 9.81
N PRO A 68 11.23 21.09 10.06
CA PRO A 68 11.60 22.05 9.02
C PRO A 68 12.49 21.45 7.91
N GLY A 69 13.20 20.36 8.19
CA GLY A 69 14.08 19.69 7.23
C GLY A 69 13.37 18.67 6.32
N ARG A 70 12.08 18.41 6.53
CA ARG A 70 11.36 17.36 5.80
C ARG A 70 11.34 17.59 4.29
N ASP A 71 11.16 18.82 3.83
CA ASP A 71 11.14 19.15 2.40
C ASP A 71 12.44 18.80 1.68
N ALA A 72 13.58 18.94 2.35
CA ALA A 72 14.89 18.61 1.77
C ALA A 72 15.05 17.09 1.58
N PHE A 73 14.44 16.30 2.45
CA PHE A 73 14.46 14.84 2.39
C PHE A 73 13.34 14.31 1.49
N GLU A 74 12.08 14.67 1.75
CA GLU A 74 10.91 14.10 1.04
C GLU A 74 10.72 14.65 -0.37
N LYS A 75 11.36 15.76 -0.72
CA LYS A 75 11.26 16.41 -2.04
C LYS A 75 9.81 16.47 -2.58
N PRO A 76 8.86 17.06 -1.84
CA PRO A 76 7.42 16.99 -2.14
C PRO A 76 7.06 17.57 -3.51
N ARG A 77 7.89 18.46 -4.06
CA ARG A 77 7.71 19.00 -5.42
C ARG A 77 7.98 17.96 -6.50
N ASP A 78 8.96 17.07 -6.28
CA ASP A 78 9.28 16.00 -7.22
C ASP A 78 8.16 14.96 -7.23
N VAL A 79 7.54 14.66 -6.06
CA VAL A 79 6.35 13.82 -5.96
C VAL A 79 5.21 14.40 -6.80
N VAL A 80 4.89 15.69 -6.61
CA VAL A 80 3.83 16.38 -7.38
C VAL A 80 4.13 16.42 -8.87
N LEU A 81 5.41 16.58 -9.27
CA LEU A 81 5.81 16.50 -10.67
C LEU A 81 5.60 15.11 -11.26
N ALA A 82 5.92 14.06 -10.50
CA ALA A 82 5.69 12.67 -10.93
C ALA A 82 4.20 12.36 -11.08
N MET A 83 3.34 12.90 -10.23
CA MET A 83 1.88 12.78 -10.33
C MET A 83 1.34 13.44 -11.61
N ALA A 84 1.98 14.46 -12.14
CA ALA A 84 1.56 15.21 -13.34
C ALA A 84 0.12 15.77 -13.24
N LEU A 85 -0.28 16.21 -12.04
CA LEU A 85 -1.61 16.76 -11.75
C LEU A 85 -1.97 17.93 -12.67
N GLN A 86 -3.20 17.95 -13.15
CA GLN A 86 -3.74 19.04 -13.97
C GLN A 86 -4.63 19.97 -13.12
N LYS A 87 -4.74 21.23 -13.56
CA LYS A 87 -5.69 22.18 -12.95
C LYS A 87 -7.12 21.66 -13.02
N GLY A 88 -7.85 21.83 -11.95
CA GLY A 88 -9.23 21.36 -11.84
C GLY A 88 -9.40 19.91 -11.40
N MET A 89 -8.32 19.13 -11.28
CA MET A 89 -8.38 17.75 -10.77
C MET A 89 -8.79 17.69 -9.30
N THR A 90 -9.43 16.57 -8.93
CA THR A 90 -9.62 16.15 -7.55
C THR A 90 -8.57 15.13 -7.18
N VAL A 91 -7.75 15.42 -6.18
CA VAL A 91 -6.71 14.51 -5.65
C VAL A 91 -7.01 14.16 -4.19
N ALA A 92 -6.83 12.89 -3.81
CA ALA A 92 -6.91 12.47 -2.43
C ALA A 92 -5.49 12.18 -1.88
N ASP A 93 -5.22 12.63 -0.66
CA ASP A 93 -4.02 12.36 0.13
C ASP A 93 -4.42 11.37 1.22
N VAL A 94 -4.17 10.07 1.00
CA VAL A 94 -4.53 8.98 1.92
C VAL A 94 -3.44 8.81 2.95
N GLY A 95 -3.81 8.84 4.23
CA GLY A 95 -2.86 8.93 5.34
C GLY A 95 -2.19 10.30 5.39
N THR A 96 -2.96 11.37 5.23
CA THR A 96 -2.45 12.76 5.15
C THR A 96 -1.65 13.19 6.39
N GLY A 97 -1.80 12.50 7.52
CA GLY A 97 -1.16 12.84 8.79
C GLY A 97 -1.50 14.26 9.21
N ILE A 98 -0.49 15.08 9.43
CA ILE A 98 -0.63 16.50 9.78
C ILE A 98 -0.84 17.42 8.55
N GLY A 99 -1.18 16.87 7.38
CA GLY A 99 -1.44 17.63 6.15
C GLY A 99 -0.18 18.14 5.46
N TYR A 100 0.92 17.37 5.50
CA TYR A 100 2.20 17.77 4.92
C TYR A 100 2.12 18.07 3.43
N MET A 101 1.44 17.23 2.66
CA MET A 101 1.33 17.38 1.19
C MET A 101 0.26 18.41 0.76
N LEU A 102 -0.67 18.81 1.62
CA LEU A 102 -1.81 19.66 1.24
C LEU A 102 -1.43 20.95 0.52
N PRO A 103 -0.40 21.72 0.93
CA PRO A 103 -0.02 22.94 0.22
C PRO A 103 0.50 22.69 -1.20
N PHE A 104 1.18 21.58 -1.39
CA PHE A 104 1.77 21.19 -2.69
C PHE A 104 0.68 20.72 -3.65
N LEU A 105 -0.20 19.84 -3.18
CA LEU A 105 -1.33 19.31 -3.93
C LEU A 105 -2.33 20.44 -4.29
N SER A 106 -2.72 21.27 -3.32
CA SER A 106 -3.63 22.40 -3.54
C SER A 106 -3.09 23.37 -4.59
N ARG A 107 -1.80 23.68 -4.56
CA ARG A 107 -1.15 24.50 -5.59
C ARG A 107 -1.16 23.83 -6.96
N ALA A 108 -0.95 22.52 -7.02
CA ALA A 108 -0.91 21.76 -8.27
C ALA A 108 -2.27 21.74 -8.96
N VAL A 109 -3.34 21.38 -8.23
CA VAL A 109 -4.70 21.32 -8.80
C VAL A 109 -5.32 22.71 -9.03
N GLY A 110 -4.86 23.75 -8.32
CA GLY A 110 -5.29 25.13 -8.50
C GLY A 110 -6.67 25.44 -7.90
N PRO A 111 -7.20 26.66 -8.16
CA PRO A 111 -8.40 27.14 -7.49
C PRO A 111 -9.68 26.38 -7.87
N ASP A 112 -9.73 25.80 -9.06
CA ASP A 112 -10.86 25.01 -9.56
C ASP A 112 -10.74 23.52 -9.22
N GLY A 113 -9.60 23.10 -8.65
CA GLY A 113 -9.33 21.73 -8.20
C GLY A 113 -9.72 21.50 -6.76
N HIS A 114 -9.65 20.24 -6.32
CA HIS A 114 -10.03 19.85 -4.99
C HIS A 114 -9.02 18.88 -4.38
N VAL A 115 -8.75 19.02 -3.08
CA VAL A 115 -7.90 18.08 -2.31
C VAL A 115 -8.74 17.42 -1.23
N ILE A 116 -8.70 16.10 -1.15
CA ILE A 116 -9.33 15.32 -0.09
C ILE A 116 -8.21 14.80 0.82
N ALA A 117 -8.18 15.27 2.06
CA ALA A 117 -7.23 14.87 3.08
C ALA A 117 -7.87 13.76 3.92
N GLU A 118 -7.38 12.54 3.78
CA GLU A 118 -7.91 11.38 4.51
C GLU A 118 -6.91 10.91 5.56
N ASP A 119 -7.40 10.56 6.75
CA ASP A 119 -6.63 9.88 7.80
C ASP A 119 -7.58 9.13 8.75
N ILE A 120 -7.07 8.08 9.40
CA ILE A 120 -7.84 7.30 10.37
C ILE A 120 -7.82 7.92 11.79
N PHE A 121 -6.98 8.92 12.05
CA PHE A 121 -6.82 9.56 13.35
C PHE A 121 -7.38 10.98 13.40
N ASP A 122 -8.32 11.25 14.31
CA ASP A 122 -8.95 12.56 14.45
C ASP A 122 -7.96 13.67 14.83
N ASP A 123 -6.95 13.37 15.63
CA ASP A 123 -5.91 14.32 16.03
C ASP A 123 -4.98 14.72 14.87
N PHE A 124 -4.73 13.81 13.94
CA PHE A 124 -4.02 14.11 12.69
C PHE A 124 -4.89 14.99 11.77
N LEU A 125 -6.15 14.62 11.56
CA LEU A 125 -7.08 15.43 10.77
C LEU A 125 -7.27 16.82 11.35
N ALA A 126 -7.34 16.96 12.69
CA ALA A 126 -7.39 18.28 13.35
C ALA A 126 -6.13 19.12 13.05
N SER A 127 -4.96 18.49 13.08
CA SER A 127 -3.67 19.13 12.75
C SER A 127 -3.60 19.53 11.28
N ALA A 128 -4.03 18.63 10.37
CA ALA A 128 -4.11 18.91 8.94
C ALA A 128 -5.07 20.07 8.62
N LYS A 129 -6.23 20.10 9.27
CA LYS A 129 -7.20 21.21 9.15
C LYS A 129 -6.61 22.53 9.62
N GLN A 130 -5.93 22.54 10.77
CA GLN A 130 -5.26 23.74 11.28
C GLN A 130 -4.18 24.22 10.30
N ARG A 131 -3.39 23.31 9.72
CA ARG A 131 -2.38 23.65 8.69
C ARG A 131 -3.05 24.27 7.46
N ALA A 132 -4.12 23.67 6.94
CA ALA A 132 -4.84 24.21 5.80
C ALA A 132 -5.39 25.62 6.05
N GLN A 133 -5.96 25.85 7.24
CA GLN A 133 -6.44 27.17 7.65
C GLN A 133 -5.30 28.19 7.71
N ASN A 134 -4.19 27.86 8.37
CA ASN A 134 -3.02 28.74 8.49
C ASN A 134 -2.41 29.12 7.14
N GLN A 135 -2.59 28.29 6.12
CA GLN A 135 -2.07 28.51 4.77
C GLN A 135 -3.15 28.95 3.77
N ASN A 136 -4.38 29.22 4.24
CA ASN A 136 -5.51 29.66 3.40
C ASN A 136 -5.82 28.70 2.24
N LEU A 137 -5.74 27.38 2.48
CA LEU A 137 -6.08 26.37 1.48
C LEU A 137 -7.60 26.19 1.43
N ALA A 138 -8.28 26.82 0.47
CA ALA A 138 -9.73 26.91 0.43
C ALA A 138 -10.45 25.64 -0.04
N HIS A 139 -9.79 24.82 -0.87
CA HIS A 139 -10.42 23.67 -1.55
C HIS A 139 -9.92 22.32 -1.00
N VAL A 140 -9.92 22.22 0.34
CA VAL A 140 -9.52 20.98 1.06
C VAL A 140 -10.70 20.46 1.87
N THR A 141 -11.07 19.20 1.63
CA THR A 141 -12.05 18.46 2.47
C THR A 141 -11.30 17.45 3.32
N PHE A 142 -11.75 17.23 4.55
CA PHE A 142 -11.16 16.27 5.49
C PHE A 142 -12.09 15.10 5.67
N VAL A 143 -11.60 13.90 5.45
CA VAL A 143 -12.34 12.65 5.51
C VAL A 143 -11.70 11.75 6.54
N LYS A 144 -12.52 11.21 7.44
CA LYS A 144 -12.07 10.20 8.39
C LYS A 144 -12.29 8.82 7.77
N GLY A 145 -11.19 8.14 7.50
CA GLY A 145 -11.18 6.73 7.11
C GLY A 145 -11.18 5.77 8.30
N THR A 146 -10.98 4.53 7.95
CA THR A 146 -10.79 3.41 8.88
C THR A 146 -9.62 2.55 8.41
N GLU A 147 -9.20 1.58 9.20
CA GLU A 147 -8.16 0.60 8.80
C GLU A 147 -8.55 -0.24 7.57
N THR A 148 -9.83 -0.22 7.17
CA THR A 148 -10.36 -1.05 6.09
C THR A 148 -11.06 -0.27 4.97
N ASP A 149 -11.23 1.05 5.11
CA ASP A 149 -11.92 1.87 4.11
C ASP A 149 -11.43 3.32 4.21
N PRO A 150 -10.88 3.90 3.13
CA PRO A 150 -10.50 5.31 3.11
C PRO A 150 -11.71 6.26 3.09
N SER A 151 -12.93 5.75 3.00
CA SER A 151 -14.19 6.51 3.01
C SER A 151 -14.24 7.65 1.98
N LEU A 152 -13.52 7.51 0.88
CA LEU A 152 -13.47 8.48 -0.21
C LEU A 152 -14.75 8.41 -1.07
N PRO A 153 -15.21 9.52 -1.67
CA PRO A 153 -16.38 9.53 -2.53
C PRO A 153 -16.16 8.69 -3.80
N GLU A 154 -17.13 7.84 -4.12
CA GLU A 154 -17.08 6.91 -5.26
C GLU A 154 -16.98 7.65 -6.60
N GLY A 155 -16.03 7.24 -7.45
CA GLY A 155 -15.86 7.74 -8.83
C GLY A 155 -15.57 9.23 -8.94
N ALA A 156 -15.09 9.86 -7.86
CA ALA A 156 -14.93 11.31 -7.78
C ALA A 156 -13.46 11.78 -7.84
N VAL A 157 -12.50 10.87 -7.67
CA VAL A 157 -11.08 11.19 -7.51
C VAL A 157 -10.32 10.92 -8.80
N ASP A 158 -9.53 11.88 -9.27
CA ASP A 158 -8.67 11.71 -10.44
C ASP A 158 -7.38 10.96 -10.09
N GLU A 159 -6.76 11.34 -8.96
CA GLU A 159 -5.55 10.66 -8.45
C GLU A 159 -5.59 10.53 -6.93
N VAL A 160 -5.02 9.43 -6.44
CA VAL A 160 -4.78 9.19 -5.01
C VAL A 160 -3.28 9.15 -4.76
N LEU A 161 -2.82 9.91 -3.79
CA LEU A 161 -1.46 9.83 -3.24
C LEU A 161 -1.48 9.00 -1.95
N ALA A 162 -0.55 8.07 -1.84
CA ALA A 162 -0.20 7.34 -0.62
C ALA A 162 1.30 7.56 -0.36
N LEU A 163 1.65 8.57 0.46
CA LEU A 163 3.03 8.93 0.78
C LEU A 163 3.41 8.40 2.15
N ASP A 164 4.38 7.49 2.22
CA ASP A 164 4.90 6.87 3.45
C ASP A 164 3.79 6.26 4.33
N VAL A 165 2.77 5.68 3.69
CA VAL A 165 1.59 5.15 4.40
C VAL A 165 1.23 3.72 3.98
N TYR A 166 1.63 3.27 2.80
CA TYR A 166 1.25 1.96 2.29
C TYR A 166 1.70 0.82 3.22
N HIS A 167 2.88 0.94 3.80
CA HIS A 167 3.39 -0.03 4.78
C HIS A 167 2.60 -0.05 6.11
N HIS A 168 1.75 0.95 6.35
CA HIS A 168 0.85 1.03 7.50
C HIS A 168 -0.53 0.39 7.25
N PHE A 169 -0.86 -0.02 6.04
CA PHE A 169 -2.13 -0.69 5.75
C PHE A 169 -2.16 -2.08 6.38
N ASP A 170 -2.95 -2.25 7.44
CA ASP A 170 -3.21 -3.56 8.07
C ASP A 170 -4.10 -4.46 7.19
N TYR A 171 -4.98 -3.84 6.40
CA TYR A 171 -5.90 -4.51 5.47
C TYR A 171 -5.74 -3.96 4.04
N PRO A 172 -4.58 -4.19 3.38
CA PRO A 172 -4.25 -3.55 2.11
C PRO A 172 -5.27 -3.85 1.00
N GLU A 173 -5.79 -5.08 0.91
CA GLU A 173 -6.82 -5.44 -0.09
C GLU A 173 -8.09 -4.59 0.06
N LYS A 174 -8.53 -4.34 1.29
CA LYS A 174 -9.73 -3.52 1.56
C LYS A 174 -9.48 -2.04 1.28
N MET A 175 -8.32 -1.53 1.70
CA MET A 175 -7.91 -0.15 1.41
C MET A 175 -7.79 0.07 -0.10
N LEU A 176 -7.13 -0.83 -0.83
CA LEU A 176 -7.01 -0.78 -2.28
C LEU A 176 -8.37 -0.86 -2.98
N ALA A 177 -9.30 -1.70 -2.49
CA ALA A 177 -10.67 -1.77 -3.02
C ALA A 177 -11.42 -0.43 -2.83
N GLY A 178 -11.28 0.22 -1.67
CA GLY A 178 -11.84 1.53 -1.39
C GLY A 178 -11.25 2.62 -2.28
N ILE A 179 -9.92 2.65 -2.44
CA ILE A 179 -9.21 3.55 -3.34
C ILE A 179 -9.65 3.33 -4.79
N HIS A 180 -9.71 2.07 -5.23
CA HIS A 180 -10.17 1.72 -6.57
C HIS A 180 -11.60 2.21 -6.82
N LYS A 181 -12.50 2.04 -5.84
CA LYS A 181 -13.87 2.53 -5.94
C LYS A 181 -13.95 4.05 -6.05
N ALA A 182 -13.10 4.79 -5.34
CA ALA A 182 -13.07 6.24 -5.34
C ALA A 182 -12.52 6.85 -6.63
N LEU A 183 -11.59 6.17 -7.28
CA LEU A 183 -10.97 6.63 -8.51
C LEU A 183 -11.95 6.63 -9.69
N LYS A 184 -11.91 7.67 -10.50
CA LYS A 184 -12.55 7.75 -11.82
C LYS A 184 -12.00 6.67 -12.76
N PRO A 185 -12.68 6.31 -13.85
CA PRO A 185 -12.08 5.49 -14.91
C PRO A 185 -10.78 6.11 -15.41
N GLY A 186 -9.70 5.32 -15.47
CA GLY A 186 -8.35 5.81 -15.80
C GLY A 186 -7.68 6.65 -14.72
N GLY A 187 -8.28 6.73 -13.53
CA GLY A 187 -7.68 7.41 -12.38
C GLY A 187 -6.48 6.63 -11.84
N LYS A 188 -5.58 7.34 -11.15
CA LYS A 188 -4.29 6.77 -10.74
C LYS A 188 -4.11 6.71 -9.23
N LEU A 189 -3.41 5.66 -8.82
CA LEU A 189 -2.82 5.54 -7.48
C LEU A 189 -1.32 5.81 -7.58
N VAL A 190 -0.83 6.77 -6.83
CA VAL A 190 0.59 7.07 -6.69
C VAL A 190 1.05 6.68 -5.30
N VAL A 191 1.99 5.76 -5.22
CA VAL A 191 2.59 5.28 -3.96
C VAL A 191 4.02 5.77 -3.88
N VAL A 192 4.34 6.50 -2.83
CA VAL A 192 5.71 6.86 -2.47
C VAL A 192 6.06 6.07 -1.23
N GLU A 193 7.10 5.22 -1.31
CA GLU A 193 7.36 4.27 -0.24
C GLU A 193 8.85 3.95 -0.11
N TYR A 194 9.25 3.51 1.06
CA TYR A 194 10.62 3.09 1.35
C TYR A 194 10.91 1.69 0.78
N TYR A 195 12.14 1.51 0.27
CA TYR A 195 12.64 0.18 0.02
C TYR A 195 12.82 -0.60 1.34
N LYS A 196 12.57 -1.91 1.30
CA LYS A 196 12.82 -2.79 2.44
C LYS A 196 14.28 -3.25 2.49
N ARG A 197 15.18 -2.31 2.71
CA ARG A 197 16.63 -2.57 2.80
C ARG A 197 17.29 -1.70 3.88
N PRO A 198 18.46 -2.09 4.43
CA PRO A 198 19.06 -1.40 5.59
C PRO A 198 19.28 0.10 5.37
N GLU A 199 19.64 0.49 4.15
CA GLU A 199 20.04 1.86 3.78
C GLU A 199 18.82 2.79 3.68
N ALA A 200 17.61 2.23 3.46
CA ALA A 200 16.41 3.01 3.19
C ALA A 200 15.97 3.89 4.37
N MET A 201 16.20 3.45 5.58
CA MET A 201 15.90 4.19 6.81
C MET A 201 17.07 4.17 7.80
N PRO A 202 17.19 5.19 8.67
CA PRO A 202 18.23 5.21 9.72
C PRO A 202 18.23 3.92 10.55
N ASN A 203 19.43 3.47 10.91
CA ASN A 203 19.68 2.30 11.78
C ASN A 203 19.08 0.98 11.23
N GLY A 204 18.90 0.84 9.92
CA GLY A 204 18.34 -0.35 9.31
C GLY A 204 16.86 -0.60 9.61
N ARG A 205 16.16 0.41 10.12
CA ARG A 205 14.76 0.31 10.57
C ARG A 205 13.83 -0.21 9.46
N ALA A 206 14.13 0.05 8.20
CA ALA A 206 13.31 -0.38 7.07
C ALA A 206 13.09 -1.91 7.04
N LEU A 207 14.05 -2.71 7.48
CA LEU A 207 13.92 -4.18 7.48
C LEU A 207 12.77 -4.70 8.35
N THR A 208 12.44 -4.00 9.42
CA THR A 208 11.39 -4.39 10.37
C THR A 208 10.15 -3.53 10.28
N HIS A 209 10.26 -2.31 9.74
CA HIS A 209 9.18 -1.34 9.66
C HIS A 209 8.40 -1.46 8.35
N ILE A 210 9.11 -1.65 7.24
CA ILE A 210 8.48 -1.78 5.92
C ILE A 210 7.97 -3.20 5.73
N ARG A 211 6.69 -3.33 5.42
CA ARG A 211 5.97 -4.60 5.31
C ARG A 211 6.47 -5.44 4.13
N LEU A 212 6.53 -4.86 2.94
CA LEU A 212 6.91 -5.51 1.69
C LEU A 212 8.00 -4.70 0.97
N ASP A 213 8.86 -5.36 0.21
CA ASP A 213 9.74 -4.67 -0.73
C ASP A 213 8.99 -4.32 -2.03
N MET A 214 9.52 -3.37 -2.80
CA MET A 214 8.89 -2.79 -3.99
C MET A 214 8.27 -3.81 -4.95
N PRO A 215 8.95 -4.92 -5.37
CA PRO A 215 8.35 -5.89 -6.28
C PRO A 215 7.09 -6.59 -5.71
N ASP A 216 7.03 -6.79 -4.41
CA ASP A 216 5.88 -7.43 -3.76
C ASP A 216 4.75 -6.43 -3.51
N VAL A 217 5.07 -5.14 -3.28
CA VAL A 217 4.08 -4.04 -3.29
C VAL A 217 3.39 -3.95 -4.66
N ILE A 218 4.16 -3.97 -5.75
CA ILE A 218 3.62 -3.95 -7.12
C ILE A 218 2.66 -5.12 -7.34
N LYS A 219 3.08 -6.35 -7.02
CA LYS A 219 2.23 -7.55 -7.16
C LYS A 219 0.94 -7.45 -6.35
N GLU A 220 1.02 -6.97 -5.10
CA GLU A 220 -0.14 -6.82 -4.23
C GLU A 220 -1.13 -5.80 -4.80
N ILE A 221 -0.64 -4.65 -5.31
CA ILE A 221 -1.50 -3.62 -5.89
C ILE A 221 -2.10 -4.10 -7.23
N GLU A 222 -1.31 -4.75 -8.10
CA GLU A 222 -1.82 -5.29 -9.37
C GLU A 222 -2.86 -6.40 -9.17
N ALA A 223 -2.74 -7.22 -8.12
CA ALA A 223 -3.75 -8.21 -7.73
C ALA A 223 -5.09 -7.58 -7.31
N ASN A 224 -5.10 -6.28 -6.98
CA ASN A 224 -6.26 -5.51 -6.57
C ASN A 224 -6.77 -4.55 -7.67
N HIS A 225 -6.70 -4.99 -8.94
CA HIS A 225 -7.28 -4.31 -10.11
C HIS A 225 -6.60 -2.98 -10.50
N PHE A 226 -5.32 -2.88 -10.27
CA PHE A 226 -4.48 -1.80 -10.78
C PHE A 226 -3.49 -2.33 -11.83
N HIS A 227 -2.89 -1.42 -12.58
CA HIS A 227 -1.85 -1.72 -13.55
C HIS A 227 -0.70 -0.74 -13.38
N LEU A 228 0.52 -1.26 -13.22
CA LEU A 228 1.72 -0.44 -13.12
C LEU A 228 1.98 0.29 -14.44
N LEU A 229 2.03 1.62 -14.39
CA LEU A 229 2.42 2.47 -15.51
C LEU A 229 3.89 2.84 -15.45
N SER A 230 4.41 3.13 -14.26
CA SER A 230 5.78 3.59 -14.05
C SER A 230 6.27 3.29 -12.65
N GLU A 231 7.56 2.99 -12.55
CA GLU A 231 8.32 2.93 -11.30
C GLU A 231 9.57 3.80 -11.44
N MET A 232 9.95 4.50 -10.37
CA MET A 232 11.15 5.32 -10.36
C MET A 232 11.75 5.42 -8.96
N GLU A 233 13.08 5.52 -8.88
CA GLU A 233 13.74 5.88 -7.62
C GLU A 233 13.44 7.35 -7.32
N HIS A 234 12.91 7.64 -6.13
CA HIS A 234 12.60 8.99 -5.67
C HIS A 234 13.76 9.59 -4.88
N ILE A 235 14.10 8.93 -3.79
CA ILE A 235 15.27 9.27 -2.98
C ILE A 235 16.26 8.12 -3.10
N LYS A 236 17.46 8.44 -3.56
CA LYS A 236 18.50 7.45 -3.82
C LYS A 236 18.65 6.49 -2.64
N ASP A 237 18.58 5.19 -2.94
CA ASP A 237 18.69 4.08 -2.00
C ASP A 237 17.66 4.07 -0.86
N SER A 238 16.72 5.02 -0.81
CA SER A 238 15.74 5.17 0.28
C SER A 238 14.30 4.96 -0.16
N GLN A 239 13.81 5.76 -1.12
CA GLN A 239 12.40 5.75 -1.52
C GLN A 239 12.21 5.58 -3.02
N TYR A 240 11.06 5.02 -3.38
CA TYR A 240 10.59 4.88 -4.77
C TYR A 240 9.20 5.51 -4.95
N ILE A 241 8.85 5.79 -6.20
CA ILE A 241 7.50 6.17 -6.62
C ILE A 241 6.96 5.09 -7.56
N LEU A 242 5.74 4.64 -7.31
CA LEU A 242 4.95 3.82 -8.23
C LEU A 242 3.77 4.64 -8.72
N ILE A 243 3.49 4.60 -10.02
CA ILE A 243 2.29 5.16 -10.62
C ILE A 243 1.50 4.00 -11.22
N LEU A 244 0.30 3.78 -10.69
CA LEU A 244 -0.57 2.69 -11.12
C LEU A 244 -1.92 3.27 -11.58
N GLU A 245 -2.50 2.69 -12.62
CA GLU A 245 -3.81 3.07 -13.15
C GLU A 245 -4.88 2.06 -12.73
N LYS A 246 -6.06 2.56 -12.41
CA LYS A 246 -7.25 1.76 -12.17
C LYS A 246 -7.65 1.01 -13.44
N ARG A 247 -7.81 -0.33 -13.36
CA ARG A 247 -8.35 -1.20 -14.41
C ARG A 247 -9.87 -1.28 -14.40
#